data_19285c2e6fb4d75e79513e3e718a0308
#
_entry.id   19285c2e6fb4d75e79513e3e718a0308
#
_cell.length_a   1.000
_cell.length_b   1.000
_cell.length_c   1.000
_cell.angle_alpha   90.00
_cell.angle_beta   90.00
_cell.angle_gamma   90.00
#
_symmetry.space_group_name_H-M   'P 1'
#
loop_
_entity.id
_entity.type
_entity.pdbx_description
1 polymer ?
#
loop_
_entity_poly.entity_id
_entity_poly.type
_entity_poly.pdbx_seq_one_letter_code
_entity_poly.pdbx_strand_id
1 'polypeptide(L)'
;VGTSGKIVAIASHLPGRVLSNDDLAALYPSWPADKILDKTGVQTRHIAAPGETAVDLAQAAAEALFAQGRVAPSDIDYLLFCTQAPDHILPTSACILQRRLGLRTDIGALDFNLGCSGFVYGLSMAQALIASGQARRVLLLTADTYSKLIHPMDRGVRSLFGDGAAATLIEAVETDTPALGPFVFGTDGSGAENLIVPAGGFRQPRTAQTAVVTEDASGNLRSADHLYMNGAAIMTFTLGAVPAAIDKLLARAGATLDDYDAVVLHQASAFILDRLRRKLAVPEDRFVVALRDWGNTVSSTIPMALEPLVRDGRPRRVLLVGFGVGYSWAAAQALL
;
A
#
# COMPACT_ATOMS: atom_id res chain seq x y z
N VAL A 1 -0.16 -4.05 32.45
CA VAL A 1 -1.23 -3.64 31.52
C VAL A 1 -0.83 -2.32 30.90
N GLY A 2 -0.84 -2.23 29.59
CA GLY A 2 -0.54 -1.02 28.83
C GLY A 2 -1.57 -0.83 27.70
N THR A 3 -1.62 0.38 27.14
CA THR A 3 -2.52 0.68 26.03
C THR A 3 -1.82 0.38 24.70
N SER A 4 -2.45 -0.43 23.86
CA SER A 4 -1.98 -0.74 22.50
C SER A 4 -3.06 -0.48 21.48
N GLY A 5 -2.66 -0.10 20.25
CA GLY A 5 -3.57 -0.12 19.12
C GLY A 5 -3.83 -1.57 18.67
N LYS A 6 -5.06 -1.86 18.27
CA LYS A 6 -5.46 -3.12 17.62
C LYS A 6 -6.19 -2.81 16.32
N ILE A 7 -5.84 -3.52 15.23
CA ILE A 7 -6.63 -3.49 14.00
C ILE A 7 -7.94 -4.22 14.25
N VAL A 8 -9.06 -3.54 14.11
CA VAL A 8 -10.38 -4.09 14.43
C VAL A 8 -11.33 -4.19 13.25
N ALA A 9 -11.10 -3.41 12.20
CA ALA A 9 -11.85 -3.49 10.95
C ALA A 9 -11.02 -2.98 9.78
N ILE A 10 -11.26 -3.54 8.61
CA ILE A 10 -10.74 -3.07 7.33
C ILE A 10 -11.88 -3.12 6.31
N ALA A 11 -11.93 -2.12 5.43
CA ALA A 11 -12.73 -2.15 4.22
C ALA A 11 -11.91 -1.61 3.06
N SER A 12 -11.99 -2.24 1.91
CA SER A 12 -11.31 -1.80 0.69
C SER A 12 -12.31 -1.29 -0.34
N HIS A 13 -11.81 -0.47 -1.27
CA HIS A 13 -12.54 0.00 -2.43
C HIS A 13 -11.67 -0.04 -3.68
N LEU A 14 -12.26 -0.49 -4.78
CA LEU A 14 -11.65 -0.55 -6.10
C LEU A 14 -12.47 0.28 -7.09
N PRO A 15 -11.84 1.04 -7.99
CA PRO A 15 -12.55 1.73 -9.07
C PRO A 15 -13.38 0.77 -9.93
N GLY A 16 -14.47 1.27 -10.52
CA GLY A 16 -15.38 0.42 -11.29
C GLY A 16 -14.81 -0.10 -12.62
N ARG A 17 -13.81 0.58 -13.21
CA ARG A 17 -13.23 0.17 -14.48
C ARG A 17 -12.18 -0.94 -14.26
N VAL A 18 -12.42 -2.08 -14.89
CA VAL A 18 -11.48 -3.20 -14.92
C VAL A 18 -10.66 -3.15 -16.21
N LEU A 19 -9.33 -3.36 -16.09
CA LEU A 19 -8.40 -3.53 -17.20
C LEU A 19 -7.86 -4.96 -17.13
N SER A 20 -8.24 -5.80 -18.09
CA SER A 20 -7.83 -7.20 -18.16
C SER A 20 -6.50 -7.38 -18.89
N ASN A 21 -5.92 -8.58 -18.79
CA ASN A 21 -4.76 -8.94 -19.59
C ASN A 21 -5.08 -9.03 -21.09
N ASP A 22 -6.31 -9.37 -21.46
CA ASP A 22 -6.74 -9.37 -22.87
C ASP A 22 -6.78 -7.96 -23.43
N ASP A 23 -7.26 -6.97 -22.65
CA ASP A 23 -7.21 -5.56 -23.04
C ASP A 23 -5.77 -5.07 -23.24
N LEU A 24 -4.86 -5.49 -22.37
CA LEU A 24 -3.43 -5.16 -22.49
C LEU A 24 -2.77 -5.86 -23.69
N ALA A 25 -3.09 -7.12 -23.93
CA ALA A 25 -2.58 -7.89 -25.07
C ALA A 25 -3.01 -7.27 -26.41
N ALA A 26 -4.21 -6.69 -26.47
CA ALA A 26 -4.67 -5.94 -27.66
C ALA A 26 -3.83 -4.68 -27.93
N LEU A 27 -3.28 -4.05 -26.86
CA LEU A 27 -2.37 -2.89 -26.97
C LEU A 27 -0.91 -3.32 -27.23
N TYR A 28 -0.52 -4.50 -26.77
CA TYR A 28 0.86 -5.01 -26.81
C TYR A 28 0.94 -6.38 -27.52
N PRO A 29 0.89 -6.45 -28.86
CA PRO A 29 0.82 -7.73 -29.60
C PRO A 29 1.94 -8.72 -29.28
N SER A 30 3.11 -8.25 -28.83
CA SER A 30 4.24 -9.09 -28.39
C SER A 30 4.12 -9.64 -26.96
N TRP A 31 3.04 -9.25 -26.24
CA TRP A 31 2.76 -9.64 -24.87
C TRP A 31 1.35 -10.21 -24.73
N PRO A 32 1.15 -11.49 -25.07
CA PRO A 32 -0.15 -12.14 -24.89
C PRO A 32 -0.55 -12.24 -23.42
N ALA A 33 -1.84 -12.39 -23.16
CA ALA A 33 -2.44 -12.31 -21.82
C ALA A 33 -1.86 -13.32 -20.82
N ASP A 34 -1.57 -14.55 -21.28
CA ASP A 34 -0.92 -15.60 -20.48
C ASP A 34 0.49 -15.18 -20.04
N LYS A 35 1.28 -14.60 -20.94
CA LYS A 35 2.62 -14.09 -20.63
C LYS A 35 2.59 -12.94 -19.61
N ILE A 36 1.56 -12.07 -19.65
CA ILE A 36 1.37 -11.03 -18.65
C ILE A 36 1.10 -11.66 -17.29
N LEU A 37 0.17 -12.62 -17.24
CA LEU A 37 -0.19 -13.35 -16.02
C LEU A 37 1.05 -14.06 -15.43
N ASP A 38 1.79 -14.79 -16.23
CA ASP A 38 2.97 -15.55 -15.79
C ASP A 38 4.06 -14.64 -15.20
N LYS A 39 4.23 -13.45 -15.77
CA LYS A 39 5.25 -12.50 -15.31
C LYS A 39 4.83 -11.71 -14.06
N THR A 40 3.56 -11.35 -13.95
CA THR A 40 3.07 -10.44 -12.91
C THR A 40 2.28 -11.14 -11.82
N GLY A 41 1.61 -12.23 -12.14
CA GLY A 41 0.60 -12.88 -11.32
C GLY A 41 -0.73 -12.12 -11.28
N VAL A 42 -0.87 -11.06 -12.10
CA VAL A 42 -2.04 -10.20 -12.14
C VAL A 42 -2.90 -10.57 -13.35
N GLN A 43 -4.16 -10.92 -13.12
CA GLN A 43 -5.15 -11.22 -14.15
C GLN A 43 -5.88 -9.96 -14.61
N THR A 44 -6.29 -9.15 -13.63
CA THR A 44 -6.99 -7.88 -13.85
C THR A 44 -6.44 -6.81 -12.90
N ARG A 45 -6.66 -5.56 -13.24
CA ARG A 45 -6.41 -4.39 -12.37
C ARG A 45 -7.55 -3.40 -12.54
N HIS A 46 -7.83 -2.64 -11.48
CA HIS A 46 -8.83 -1.60 -11.49
C HIS A 46 -8.18 -0.26 -11.76
N ILE A 47 -8.84 0.57 -12.53
CA ILE A 47 -8.31 1.86 -13.01
C ILE A 47 -9.30 2.96 -12.70
N ALA A 48 -8.87 3.98 -11.98
CA ALA A 48 -9.67 5.15 -11.65
C ALA A 48 -10.15 5.88 -12.94
N ALA A 49 -11.38 6.34 -12.92
CA ALA A 49 -11.91 7.18 -13.99
C ALA A 49 -11.12 8.50 -14.12
N PRO A 50 -11.19 9.22 -15.24
CA PRO A 50 -10.43 10.47 -15.43
C PRO A 50 -10.60 11.48 -14.29
N GLY A 51 -11.82 11.67 -13.79
CA GLY A 51 -12.12 12.58 -12.68
C GLY A 51 -12.07 11.96 -11.28
N GLU A 52 -11.85 10.65 -11.16
CA GLU A 52 -11.79 9.93 -9.89
C GLU A 52 -10.36 10.00 -9.30
N THR A 53 -10.24 10.39 -8.04
CA THR A 53 -8.96 10.63 -7.38
C THR A 53 -8.71 9.63 -6.24
N ALA A 54 -7.49 9.63 -5.69
CA ALA A 54 -7.19 8.83 -4.52
C ALA A 54 -8.05 9.22 -3.30
N VAL A 55 -8.43 10.49 -3.19
CA VAL A 55 -9.35 10.97 -2.14
C VAL A 55 -10.75 10.38 -2.31
N ASP A 56 -11.26 10.28 -3.55
CA ASP A 56 -12.58 9.69 -3.82
C ASP A 56 -12.58 8.20 -3.45
N LEU A 57 -11.51 7.47 -3.81
CA LEU A 57 -11.36 6.06 -3.47
C LEU A 57 -11.24 5.85 -1.94
N ALA A 58 -10.46 6.70 -1.26
CA ALA A 58 -10.29 6.65 0.19
C ALA A 58 -11.61 6.95 0.92
N GLN A 59 -12.40 7.92 0.42
CA GLN A 59 -13.74 8.20 0.94
C GLN A 59 -14.63 6.97 0.82
N ALA A 60 -14.71 6.35 -0.35
CA ALA A 60 -15.53 5.17 -0.57
C ALA A 60 -15.13 3.99 0.32
N ALA A 61 -13.82 3.77 0.53
CA ALA A 61 -13.33 2.75 1.46
C ALA A 61 -13.72 3.06 2.92
N ALA A 62 -13.64 4.33 3.34
CA ALA A 62 -14.05 4.76 4.69
C ALA A 62 -15.56 4.62 4.90
N GLU A 63 -16.37 5.01 3.91
CA GLU A 63 -17.82 4.84 3.95
C GLU A 63 -18.21 3.35 4.04
N ALA A 64 -17.53 2.48 3.29
CA ALA A 64 -17.72 1.04 3.39
C ALA A 64 -17.34 0.49 4.78
N LEU A 65 -16.29 1.05 5.42
CA LEU A 65 -15.91 0.69 6.79
C LEU A 65 -16.98 1.14 7.80
N PHE A 66 -17.48 2.37 7.70
CA PHE A 66 -18.55 2.86 8.57
C PHE A 66 -19.86 2.07 8.37
N ALA A 67 -20.16 1.64 7.14
CA ALA A 67 -21.33 0.81 6.84
C ALA A 67 -21.29 -0.57 7.52
N GLN A 68 -20.14 -1.04 8.02
CA GLN A 68 -20.06 -2.25 8.85
C GLN A 68 -20.70 -2.04 10.24
N GLY A 69 -21.04 -0.81 10.63
CA GLY A 69 -21.75 -0.46 11.86
C GLY A 69 -20.92 -0.60 13.15
N ARG A 70 -19.61 -0.80 13.04
CA ARG A 70 -18.73 -0.94 14.20
C ARG A 70 -18.31 0.39 14.82
N VAL A 71 -18.22 1.43 14.02
CA VAL A 71 -17.77 2.77 14.40
C VAL A 71 -18.54 3.80 13.60
N ALA A 72 -18.89 4.92 14.24
CA ALA A 72 -19.47 6.07 13.55
C ALA A 72 -18.37 7.10 13.20
N PRO A 73 -18.58 7.95 12.18
CA PRO A 73 -17.66 9.04 11.87
C PRO A 73 -17.33 9.94 13.08
N SER A 74 -18.31 10.19 13.96
CA SER A 74 -18.16 10.98 15.19
C SER A 74 -17.22 10.34 16.23
N ASP A 75 -16.90 9.06 16.10
CA ASP A 75 -16.09 8.34 17.07
C ASP A 75 -14.59 8.39 16.76
N ILE A 76 -14.22 8.87 15.56
CA ILE A 76 -12.81 8.95 15.13
C ILE A 76 -12.13 10.12 15.82
N ASP A 77 -10.94 9.87 16.38
CA ASP A 77 -10.11 10.88 17.05
C ASP A 77 -8.96 11.39 16.21
N TYR A 78 -8.53 10.57 15.23
CA TYR A 78 -7.43 10.93 14.35
C TYR A 78 -7.57 10.29 12.97
N LEU A 79 -7.32 11.07 11.92
CA LEU A 79 -7.29 10.62 10.51
C LEU A 79 -5.85 10.67 9.99
N LEU A 80 -5.32 9.53 9.58
CA LEU A 80 -4.06 9.38 8.85
C LEU A 80 -4.36 8.98 7.40
N PHE A 81 -3.82 9.69 6.44
CA PHE A 81 -3.98 9.35 5.03
C PHE A 81 -2.63 9.15 4.33
N CYS A 82 -2.37 7.92 3.90
CA CYS A 82 -1.19 7.56 3.11
C CYS A 82 -1.52 7.65 1.62
N THR A 83 -0.86 8.55 0.90
CA THR A 83 -1.03 8.67 -0.56
C THR A 83 0.19 9.31 -1.22
N GLN A 84 0.50 8.89 -2.43
CA GLN A 84 1.43 9.56 -3.35
C GLN A 84 0.70 10.28 -4.50
N ALA A 85 -0.63 10.31 -4.44
CA ALA A 85 -1.50 10.93 -5.43
C ALA A 85 -2.51 11.90 -4.78
N PRO A 86 -2.04 12.94 -4.03
CA PRO A 86 -2.93 13.89 -3.38
C PRO A 86 -3.72 14.70 -4.43
N ASP A 87 -4.93 15.14 -4.07
CA ASP A 87 -5.77 15.96 -4.96
C ASP A 87 -5.12 17.31 -5.28
N HIS A 88 -4.44 17.90 -4.31
CA HIS A 88 -3.82 19.22 -4.39
C HIS A 88 -2.44 19.23 -3.72
N ILE A 89 -1.58 20.15 -4.12
CA ILE A 89 -0.34 20.42 -3.39
C ILE A 89 -0.67 20.95 -1.97
N LEU A 90 -1.71 21.77 -1.84
CA LEU A 90 -2.31 22.25 -0.60
C LEU A 90 -3.80 22.57 -0.85
N PRO A 91 -4.71 22.39 0.12
CA PRO A 91 -4.47 21.83 1.46
C PRO A 91 -4.18 20.32 1.42
N THR A 92 -3.79 19.76 2.58
CA THR A 92 -3.65 18.31 2.75
C THR A 92 -4.99 17.60 2.50
N SER A 93 -4.95 16.46 1.83
CA SER A 93 -6.16 15.69 1.44
C SER A 93 -6.95 15.19 2.66
N ALA A 94 -6.28 14.92 3.78
CA ALA A 94 -6.95 14.51 5.03
C ALA A 94 -7.91 15.60 5.55
N CYS A 95 -7.63 16.88 5.35
CA CYS A 95 -8.57 17.96 5.71
C CYS A 95 -9.84 17.92 4.83
N ILE A 96 -9.69 17.57 3.55
CA ILE A 96 -10.82 17.40 2.63
C ILE A 96 -11.65 16.18 3.03
N LEU A 97 -10.97 15.06 3.33
CA LEU A 97 -11.60 13.82 3.77
C LEU A 97 -12.32 13.98 5.11
N GLN A 98 -11.73 14.73 6.07
CA GLN A 98 -12.39 15.03 7.35
C GLN A 98 -13.79 15.61 7.11
N ARG A 99 -13.91 16.62 6.23
CA ARG A 99 -15.21 17.24 5.90
C ARG A 99 -16.13 16.30 5.15
N ARG A 100 -15.62 15.60 4.11
CA ARG A 100 -16.42 14.71 3.26
C ARG A 100 -17.01 13.54 4.04
N LEU A 101 -16.25 13.01 5.00
CA LEU A 101 -16.66 11.89 5.85
C LEU A 101 -17.49 12.32 7.07
N GLY A 102 -17.70 13.62 7.28
CA GLY A 102 -18.44 14.13 8.43
C GLY A 102 -17.76 13.85 9.77
N LEU A 103 -16.43 13.77 9.78
CA LEU A 103 -15.67 13.62 11.03
C LEU A 103 -15.74 14.92 11.83
N ARG A 104 -15.57 14.82 13.17
CA ARG A 104 -15.52 15.99 14.03
C ARG A 104 -14.42 16.95 13.62
N THR A 105 -14.54 18.22 14.00
CA THR A 105 -13.54 19.27 13.73
C THR A 105 -12.43 19.35 14.79
N ASP A 106 -12.60 18.67 15.92
CA ASP A 106 -11.65 18.61 17.03
C ASP A 106 -10.75 17.37 16.99
N ILE A 107 -10.48 16.85 15.78
CA ILE A 107 -9.59 15.70 15.54
C ILE A 107 -8.29 16.14 14.85
N GLY A 108 -7.24 15.31 14.97
CA GLY A 108 -6.07 15.42 14.13
C GLY A 108 -6.30 14.82 12.74
N ALA A 109 -5.79 15.47 11.69
CA ALA A 109 -5.87 14.95 10.32
C ALA A 109 -4.62 15.34 9.53
N LEU A 110 -3.93 14.37 8.92
CA LEU A 110 -2.75 14.62 8.11
C LEU A 110 -2.56 13.57 7.01
N ASP A 111 -1.93 14.01 5.90
CA ASP A 111 -1.39 13.11 4.87
C ASP A 111 0.09 12.82 5.14
N PHE A 112 0.54 11.66 4.67
CA PHE A 112 1.97 11.37 4.56
C PHE A 112 2.26 10.67 3.22
N ASN A 113 3.36 11.12 2.58
CA ASN A 113 3.77 10.66 1.27
C ASN A 113 4.69 9.44 1.42
N LEU A 114 4.08 8.25 1.46
CA LEU A 114 4.78 6.97 1.30
C LEU A 114 3.97 6.08 0.36
N GLY A 115 4.66 5.23 -0.38
CA GLY A 115 4.04 4.20 -1.22
C GLY A 115 3.87 2.88 -0.47
N CYS A 116 4.50 1.85 -1.00
CA CYS A 116 4.32 0.45 -0.60
C CYS A 116 4.65 0.11 0.86
N SER A 117 5.48 0.89 1.54
CA SER A 117 5.76 0.76 2.98
C SER A 117 4.76 1.52 3.85
N GLY A 118 3.96 2.41 3.25
CA GLY A 118 3.17 3.42 3.94
C GLY A 118 2.17 2.86 4.94
N PHE A 119 1.53 1.73 4.64
CA PHE A 119 0.59 1.12 5.59
C PHE A 119 1.26 0.76 6.92
N VAL A 120 2.43 0.13 6.90
CA VAL A 120 3.14 -0.26 8.13
C VAL A 120 3.65 0.96 8.90
N TYR A 121 4.11 2.02 8.20
CA TYR A 121 4.41 3.31 8.81
C TYR A 121 3.17 3.95 9.44
N GLY A 122 2.03 3.92 8.74
CA GLY A 122 0.74 4.41 9.26
C GLY A 122 0.29 3.68 10.53
N LEU A 123 0.46 2.35 10.57
CA LEU A 123 0.19 1.57 11.79
C LEU A 123 1.09 1.99 12.95
N SER A 124 2.37 2.30 12.70
CA SER A 124 3.27 2.75 13.75
C SER A 124 2.90 4.13 14.30
N MET A 125 2.46 5.05 13.43
CA MET A 125 1.94 6.36 13.85
C MET A 125 0.65 6.21 14.66
N ALA A 126 -0.28 5.38 14.21
CA ALA A 126 -1.51 5.08 14.95
C ALA A 126 -1.21 4.49 16.34
N GLN A 127 -0.28 3.54 16.42
CA GLN A 127 0.17 2.96 17.69
C GLN A 127 0.76 4.04 18.61
N ALA A 128 1.58 4.94 18.09
CA ALA A 128 2.18 6.02 18.88
C ALA A 128 1.13 7.01 19.41
N LEU A 129 0.15 7.39 18.59
CA LEU A 129 -0.96 8.26 18.98
C LEU A 129 -1.82 7.61 20.08
N ILE A 130 -2.08 6.31 19.98
CA ILE A 130 -2.84 5.56 20.96
C ILE A 130 -2.05 5.38 22.26
N ALA A 131 -0.79 4.95 22.17
CA ALA A 131 0.04 4.73 23.35
C ALA A 131 0.33 6.01 24.14
N SER A 132 0.36 7.17 23.48
CA SER A 132 0.51 8.49 24.13
C SER A 132 -0.80 9.07 24.66
N GLY A 133 -1.94 8.41 24.45
CA GLY A 133 -3.26 8.90 24.86
C GLY A 133 -3.83 10.04 24.01
N GLN A 134 -3.21 10.35 22.84
CA GLN A 134 -3.68 11.39 21.94
C GLN A 134 -4.92 10.97 21.12
N ALA A 135 -5.12 9.66 20.94
CA ALA A 135 -6.27 9.10 20.24
C ALA A 135 -6.67 7.76 20.85
N ARG A 136 -7.95 7.44 20.82
CA ARG A 136 -8.48 6.11 21.14
C ARG A 136 -8.86 5.35 19.85
N ARG A 137 -9.28 6.07 18.82
CA ARG A 137 -9.66 5.53 17.50
C ARG A 137 -8.97 6.29 16.39
N VAL A 138 -8.13 5.59 15.64
CA VAL A 138 -7.42 6.13 14.48
C VAL A 138 -7.99 5.49 13.23
N LEU A 139 -8.41 6.33 12.28
CA LEU A 139 -8.76 5.92 10.93
C LEU A 139 -7.53 6.08 10.04
N LEU A 140 -6.93 4.97 9.62
CA LEU A 140 -5.83 4.95 8.67
C LEU A 140 -6.38 4.65 7.28
N LEU A 141 -6.29 5.62 6.39
CA LEU A 141 -6.63 5.48 4.99
C LEU A 141 -5.37 5.30 4.15
N THR A 142 -5.44 4.45 3.16
CA THR A 142 -4.45 4.31 2.08
C THR A 142 -5.15 4.38 0.75
N ALA A 143 -4.65 5.14 -0.21
CA ALA A 143 -5.15 5.16 -1.57
C ALA A 143 -4.13 5.74 -2.54
N ASP A 144 -4.06 5.15 -3.73
CA ASP A 144 -3.21 5.64 -4.81
C ASP A 144 -3.91 5.44 -6.16
N THR A 145 -3.69 6.37 -7.08
CA THR A 145 -4.14 6.31 -8.48
C THR A 145 -2.95 6.31 -9.42
N TYR A 146 -2.08 5.30 -9.28
CA TYR A 146 -0.84 5.21 -10.07
C TYR A 146 -1.09 5.09 -11.57
N SER A 147 -2.27 4.58 -11.98
CA SER A 147 -2.64 4.53 -13.39
C SER A 147 -2.55 5.89 -14.09
N LYS A 148 -2.75 6.99 -13.34
CA LYS A 148 -2.66 8.37 -13.82
C LYS A 148 -1.22 8.85 -14.02
N LEU A 149 -0.25 8.17 -13.42
CA LEU A 149 1.18 8.46 -13.54
C LEU A 149 1.86 7.59 -14.60
N ILE A 150 1.17 6.57 -15.13
CA ILE A 150 1.74 5.57 -16.03
C ILE A 150 1.39 5.91 -17.49
N HIS A 151 2.41 5.93 -18.36
CA HIS A 151 2.17 6.06 -19.80
C HIS A 151 1.41 4.82 -20.32
N PRO A 152 0.36 4.99 -21.16
CA PRO A 152 -0.43 3.87 -21.65
C PRO A 152 0.37 2.79 -22.38
N MET A 153 1.48 3.14 -23.00
CA MET A 153 2.37 2.23 -23.74
C MET A 153 3.60 1.79 -22.94
N ASP A 154 3.68 2.06 -21.64
CA ASP A 154 4.68 1.45 -20.75
C ASP A 154 4.14 0.13 -20.19
N ARG A 155 4.31 -0.94 -20.96
CA ARG A 155 3.80 -2.28 -20.60
C ARG A 155 4.39 -2.82 -19.30
N GLY A 156 5.63 -2.42 -18.97
CA GLY A 156 6.35 -2.91 -17.80
C GLY A 156 5.64 -2.58 -16.48
N VAL A 157 5.23 -1.33 -16.33
CA VAL A 157 4.53 -0.86 -15.13
C VAL A 157 3.01 -0.94 -15.26
N ARG A 158 2.46 -0.72 -16.47
CA ARG A 158 1.01 -0.75 -16.69
C ARG A 158 0.40 -2.14 -16.45
N SER A 159 1.13 -3.21 -16.76
CA SER A 159 0.66 -4.58 -16.51
C SER A 159 0.65 -4.97 -15.03
N LEU A 160 1.30 -4.19 -14.18
CA LEU A 160 1.49 -4.51 -12.76
C LEU A 160 0.56 -3.71 -11.84
N PHE A 161 0.54 -2.36 -12.01
CA PHE A 161 -0.16 -1.46 -11.10
C PHE A 161 -1.65 -1.36 -11.37
N GLY A 162 -2.43 -1.37 -10.30
CA GLY A 162 -3.84 -0.98 -10.25
C GLY A 162 -4.08 0.13 -9.25
N ASP A 163 -5.25 0.75 -9.31
CA ASP A 163 -5.69 1.76 -8.38
C ASP A 163 -6.61 1.13 -7.32
N GLY A 164 -6.56 1.64 -6.10
CA GLY A 164 -7.39 1.14 -5.02
C GLY A 164 -7.16 1.88 -3.72
N ALA A 165 -8.04 1.64 -2.77
CA ALA A 165 -8.01 2.22 -1.44
C ALA A 165 -8.37 1.20 -0.36
N ALA A 166 -7.90 1.46 0.86
CA ALA A 166 -8.36 0.75 2.04
C ALA A 166 -8.50 1.72 3.22
N ALA A 167 -9.52 1.47 4.04
CA ALA A 167 -9.74 2.10 5.33
C ALA A 167 -9.51 1.06 6.42
N THR A 168 -8.67 1.40 7.41
CA THR A 168 -8.35 0.54 8.55
C THR A 168 -8.68 1.28 9.83
N LEU A 169 -9.50 0.66 10.68
CA LEU A 169 -9.80 1.14 12.03
C LEU A 169 -8.81 0.52 13.02
N ILE A 170 -8.10 1.37 13.74
CA ILE A 170 -7.23 0.99 14.84
C ILE A 170 -7.83 1.54 16.13
N GLU A 171 -8.14 0.66 17.09
CA GLU A 171 -8.70 1.03 18.40
C GLU A 171 -7.72 0.76 19.53
N ALA A 172 -7.80 1.61 20.57
CA ALA A 172 -7.09 1.42 21.82
C ALA A 172 -7.63 0.22 22.58
N VAL A 173 -6.75 -0.69 22.96
CA VAL A 173 -7.06 -1.83 23.83
C VAL A 173 -6.11 -1.87 25.03
N GLU A 174 -6.61 -2.22 26.19
CA GLU A 174 -5.78 -2.49 27.34
C GLU A 174 -5.29 -3.94 27.27
N THR A 175 -3.99 -4.14 27.34
CA THR A 175 -3.37 -5.47 27.15
C THR A 175 -2.02 -5.56 27.85
N ASP A 176 -1.62 -6.77 28.22
CA ASP A 176 -0.28 -7.07 28.72
C ASP A 176 0.72 -7.32 27.57
N THR A 177 0.22 -7.71 26.39
CA THR A 177 1.02 -7.91 25.19
C THR A 177 0.57 -6.95 24.11
N PRO A 178 1.42 -6.05 23.59
CA PRO A 178 1.04 -5.13 22.55
C PRO A 178 0.45 -5.83 21.33
N ALA A 179 -0.74 -5.39 20.90
CA ALA A 179 -1.42 -5.94 19.73
C ALA A 179 -0.82 -5.43 18.41
N LEU A 180 -0.12 -4.28 18.42
CA LEU A 180 0.66 -3.78 17.29
C LEU A 180 2.11 -3.53 17.70
N GLY A 181 3.04 -4.01 16.87
CA GLY A 181 4.47 -3.91 17.13
C GLY A 181 5.06 -5.15 17.80
N PRO A 182 6.39 -5.22 17.90
CA PRO A 182 7.37 -4.18 17.56
C PRO A 182 7.37 -3.79 16.09
N PHE A 183 7.98 -2.63 15.79
CA PHE A 183 8.18 -2.12 14.43
C PHE A 183 9.67 -2.06 14.10
N VAL A 184 9.99 -2.30 12.83
CA VAL A 184 11.33 -2.13 12.24
C VAL A 184 11.20 -1.26 11.01
N PHE A 185 12.10 -0.29 10.85
CA PHE A 185 12.10 0.63 9.71
C PHE A 185 13.46 0.61 9.02
N GLY A 186 13.43 1.02 7.74
CA GLY A 186 14.63 1.31 7.00
C GLY A 186 14.36 2.26 5.84
N THR A 187 15.38 3.04 5.51
CA THR A 187 15.36 4.02 4.43
C THR A 187 16.73 4.04 3.76
N ASP A 188 16.75 4.01 2.43
CA ASP A 188 17.96 4.14 1.62
C ASP A 188 17.67 5.04 0.41
N GLY A 189 18.02 6.31 0.55
CA GLY A 189 17.82 7.32 -0.50
C GLY A 189 18.65 7.11 -1.76
N SER A 190 19.65 6.22 -1.76
CA SER A 190 20.40 5.87 -2.96
C SER A 190 19.54 5.20 -4.03
N GLY A 191 18.38 4.66 -3.64
CA GLY A 191 17.39 4.06 -4.55
C GLY A 191 16.36 5.02 -5.14
N ALA A 192 16.43 6.31 -4.86
CA ALA A 192 15.38 7.29 -5.21
C ALA A 192 15.05 7.31 -6.71
N GLU A 193 16.04 7.18 -7.57
CA GLU A 193 15.86 7.22 -9.03
C GLU A 193 15.34 5.89 -9.62
N ASN A 194 15.26 4.81 -8.85
CA ASN A 194 14.85 3.50 -9.34
C ASN A 194 13.33 3.31 -9.39
N LEU A 195 12.57 4.18 -8.72
CA LEU A 195 11.11 4.26 -8.83
C LEU A 195 10.71 5.71 -8.59
N ILE A 196 10.42 6.45 -9.67
CA ILE A 196 10.26 7.89 -9.61
C ILE A 196 9.33 8.40 -10.72
N VAL A 197 8.62 9.50 -10.44
CA VAL A 197 8.08 10.41 -11.48
C VAL A 197 8.99 11.63 -11.50
N PRO A 198 9.86 11.80 -12.52
CA PRO A 198 10.89 12.84 -12.50
C PRO A 198 10.34 14.27 -12.48
N ALA A 199 9.25 14.53 -13.22
CA ALA A 199 8.67 15.86 -13.35
C ALA A 199 7.27 15.95 -12.73
N GLY A 200 6.87 17.16 -12.39
CA GLY A 200 5.56 17.48 -11.77
C GLY A 200 5.65 17.97 -10.33
N GLY A 201 6.80 17.81 -9.69
CA GLY A 201 7.12 18.44 -8.40
C GLY A 201 7.87 19.76 -8.56
N PHE A 202 8.26 20.37 -7.42
CA PHE A 202 8.97 21.66 -7.43
C PHE A 202 10.40 21.57 -7.98
N ARG A 203 11.06 20.40 -7.88
CA ARG A 203 12.42 20.22 -8.41
C ARG A 203 12.45 20.33 -9.93
N GLN A 204 11.45 19.75 -10.60
CA GLN A 204 11.30 19.76 -12.03
C GLN A 204 9.83 19.93 -12.39
N PRO A 205 9.34 21.15 -12.59
CA PRO A 205 7.98 21.39 -13.04
C PRO A 205 7.72 20.77 -14.41
N ARG A 206 6.47 20.41 -14.70
CA ARG A 206 6.07 19.95 -16.03
C ARG A 206 6.24 21.04 -17.06
N THR A 207 6.77 20.68 -18.23
CA THR A 207 7.03 21.57 -19.39
C THR A 207 6.79 20.81 -20.68
N ALA A 208 6.78 21.51 -21.82
CA ALA A 208 6.74 20.85 -23.12
C ALA A 208 7.92 19.88 -23.32
N GLN A 209 9.09 20.18 -22.74
CA GLN A 209 10.27 19.31 -22.82
C GLN A 209 10.13 18.05 -21.95
N THR A 210 9.56 18.14 -20.75
CA THR A 210 9.36 16.96 -19.89
C THR A 210 8.28 16.02 -20.42
N ALA A 211 7.35 16.55 -21.24
CA ALA A 211 6.29 15.80 -21.87
C ALA A 211 6.76 15.00 -23.13
N VAL A 212 7.99 15.22 -23.61
CA VAL A 212 8.53 14.49 -24.79
C VAL A 212 8.63 13.00 -24.46
N VAL A 213 7.87 12.21 -25.21
CA VAL A 213 7.84 10.74 -25.06
C VAL A 213 9.06 10.14 -25.75
N THR A 214 9.73 9.21 -25.06
CA THR A 214 10.85 8.44 -25.60
C THR A 214 10.58 6.95 -25.42
N GLU A 215 11.20 6.15 -26.29
CA GLU A 215 11.16 4.68 -26.22
C GLU A 215 12.43 4.16 -25.54
N ASP A 216 12.28 3.24 -24.58
CA ASP A 216 13.41 2.57 -23.97
C ASP A 216 13.84 1.31 -24.76
N ALA A 217 14.99 0.73 -24.38
CA ALA A 217 15.54 -0.47 -25.02
C ALA A 217 14.60 -1.70 -24.98
N SER A 218 13.57 -1.66 -24.14
CA SER A 218 12.56 -2.72 -24.02
C SER A 218 11.28 -2.41 -24.81
N GLY A 219 11.21 -1.27 -25.51
CA GLY A 219 10.06 -0.84 -26.28
C GLY A 219 8.94 -0.24 -25.44
N ASN A 220 9.23 0.24 -24.22
CA ASN A 220 8.26 0.97 -23.40
C ASN A 220 8.36 2.47 -23.74
N LEU A 221 7.21 3.11 -23.87
CA LEU A 221 7.12 4.56 -24.11
C LEU A 221 6.83 5.27 -22.79
N ARG A 222 7.56 6.35 -22.51
CA ARG A 222 7.29 7.28 -21.40
C ARG A 222 7.99 8.60 -21.60
N SER A 223 7.56 9.58 -20.84
CA SER A 223 8.23 10.88 -20.70
C SER A 223 8.67 11.08 -19.26
N ALA A 224 9.33 12.19 -18.96
CA ALA A 224 9.68 12.56 -17.58
C ALA A 224 8.45 12.85 -16.70
N ASP A 225 7.27 13.08 -17.30
CA ASP A 225 6.00 13.27 -16.59
C ASP A 225 5.39 11.95 -16.09
N HIS A 226 5.97 10.81 -16.46
CA HIS A 226 5.44 9.48 -16.15
C HIS A 226 6.34 8.70 -15.19
N LEU A 227 5.74 7.72 -14.55
CA LEU A 227 6.41 6.80 -13.64
C LEU A 227 7.50 6.00 -14.39
N TYR A 228 8.70 6.03 -13.84
CA TYR A 228 9.80 5.16 -14.20
C TYR A 228 10.05 4.12 -13.11
N MET A 229 10.29 2.88 -13.48
CA MET A 229 10.66 1.81 -12.56
C MET A 229 11.80 0.96 -13.11
N ASN A 230 12.89 0.88 -12.36
CA ASN A 230 13.97 -0.09 -12.60
C ASN A 230 13.66 -1.39 -11.84
N GLY A 231 12.94 -2.30 -12.50
CA GLY A 231 12.49 -3.55 -11.87
C GLY A 231 13.62 -4.43 -11.35
N ALA A 232 14.79 -4.43 -12.01
CA ALA A 232 15.96 -5.21 -11.57
C ALA A 232 16.54 -4.66 -10.26
N ALA A 233 16.70 -3.33 -10.16
CA ALA A 233 17.16 -2.67 -8.94
C ALA A 233 16.18 -2.84 -7.78
N ILE A 234 14.87 -2.70 -8.03
CA ILE A 234 13.81 -2.95 -7.04
C ILE A 234 13.87 -4.39 -6.54
N MET A 235 14.03 -5.37 -7.41
CA MET A 235 14.13 -6.78 -7.02
C MET A 235 15.37 -7.04 -6.16
N THR A 236 16.54 -6.53 -6.56
CA THR A 236 17.79 -6.67 -5.80
C THR A 236 17.66 -6.09 -4.39
N PHE A 237 17.16 -4.87 -4.30
CA PHE A 237 16.85 -4.21 -3.03
C PHE A 237 15.91 -5.07 -2.17
N THR A 238 14.79 -5.50 -2.74
CA THR A 238 13.74 -6.26 -2.03
C THR A 238 14.27 -7.55 -1.44
N LEU A 239 15.02 -8.34 -2.23
CA LEU A 239 15.58 -9.63 -1.80
C LEU A 239 16.68 -9.48 -0.73
N GLY A 240 17.23 -8.29 -0.55
CA GLY A 240 18.17 -7.98 0.53
C GLY A 240 17.47 -7.40 1.76
N ALA A 241 16.72 -6.32 1.58
CA ALA A 241 16.15 -5.52 2.68
C ALA A 241 15.02 -6.21 3.42
N VAL A 242 14.13 -6.94 2.71
CA VAL A 242 12.96 -7.58 3.33
C VAL A 242 13.36 -8.69 4.30
N PRO A 243 14.20 -9.68 3.94
CA PRO A 243 14.64 -10.68 4.91
C PRO A 243 15.36 -10.05 6.11
N ALA A 244 16.26 -9.10 5.89
CA ALA A 244 16.98 -8.43 6.96
C ALA A 244 16.04 -7.64 7.91
N ALA A 245 14.95 -7.06 7.39
CA ALA A 245 13.94 -6.42 8.22
C ALA A 245 13.15 -7.43 9.06
N ILE A 246 12.82 -8.58 8.47
CA ILE A 246 12.15 -9.69 9.18
C ILE A 246 13.03 -10.22 10.29
N ASP A 247 14.31 -10.51 10.03
CA ASP A 247 15.25 -10.98 11.06
C ASP A 247 15.33 -10.00 12.25
N LYS A 248 15.41 -8.70 11.97
CA LYS A 248 15.38 -7.66 13.01
C LYS A 248 14.06 -7.61 13.78
N LEU A 249 12.93 -7.81 13.08
CA LEU A 249 11.61 -7.85 13.72
C LEU A 249 11.50 -9.06 14.64
N LEU A 250 11.88 -10.25 14.17
CA LEU A 250 11.86 -11.49 14.95
C LEU A 250 12.74 -11.38 16.21
N ALA A 251 13.95 -10.84 16.08
CA ALA A 251 14.84 -10.58 17.21
C ALA A 251 14.20 -9.63 18.25
N ARG A 252 13.53 -8.55 17.80
CA ARG A 252 12.83 -7.62 18.70
C ARG A 252 11.60 -8.22 19.36
N ALA A 253 10.90 -9.10 18.65
CA ALA A 253 9.72 -9.78 19.14
C ALA A 253 10.03 -10.99 20.03
N GLY A 254 11.28 -11.43 20.08
CA GLY A 254 11.67 -12.68 20.72
C GLY A 254 10.95 -13.89 20.11
N ALA A 255 10.82 -13.91 18.78
CA ALA A 255 9.99 -14.86 18.05
C ALA A 255 10.74 -15.46 16.85
N THR A 256 10.17 -16.50 16.28
CA THR A 256 10.57 -17.14 15.02
C THR A 256 9.45 -16.97 13.98
N LEU A 257 9.72 -17.28 12.71
CA LEU A 257 8.68 -17.27 11.68
C LEU A 257 7.56 -18.30 11.94
N ASP A 258 7.86 -19.35 12.69
CA ASP A 258 6.85 -20.37 13.02
C ASP A 258 5.81 -19.93 14.04
N ASP A 259 6.10 -18.83 14.76
CA ASP A 259 5.16 -18.22 15.70
C ASP A 259 4.08 -17.35 15.01
N TYR A 260 4.13 -17.21 13.68
CA TYR A 260 3.18 -16.41 12.92
C TYR A 260 2.22 -17.27 12.12
N ASP A 261 0.93 -17.00 12.27
CA ASP A 261 -0.15 -17.69 11.55
C ASP A 261 -0.24 -17.25 10.08
N ALA A 262 0.18 -16.01 9.79
CA ALA A 262 0.21 -15.48 8.44
C ALA A 262 1.37 -14.47 8.25
N VAL A 263 1.91 -14.47 7.04
CA VAL A 263 2.90 -13.51 6.55
C VAL A 263 2.28 -12.74 5.41
N VAL A 264 2.05 -11.44 5.61
CA VAL A 264 1.45 -10.53 4.64
C VAL A 264 2.46 -9.48 4.23
N LEU A 265 3.00 -9.64 3.04
CA LEU A 265 3.92 -8.68 2.45
C LEU A 265 3.19 -7.72 1.51
N HIS A 266 3.79 -6.57 1.22
CA HIS A 266 3.37 -5.75 0.10
C HIS A 266 3.23 -6.60 -1.17
N GLN A 267 2.07 -6.54 -1.82
CA GLN A 267 1.74 -7.36 -2.99
C GLN A 267 2.37 -6.75 -4.25
N ALA A 268 3.70 -6.82 -4.34
CA ALA A 268 4.48 -6.19 -5.42
C ALA A 268 4.26 -6.87 -6.77
N SER A 269 4.48 -8.17 -6.86
CA SER A 269 4.14 -9.07 -7.96
C SER A 269 4.25 -10.52 -7.47
N ALA A 270 3.55 -11.45 -8.10
CA ALA A 270 3.63 -12.87 -7.73
C ALA A 270 5.06 -13.40 -7.81
N PHE A 271 5.83 -12.94 -8.80
CA PHE A 271 7.23 -13.34 -8.98
C PHE A 271 8.11 -12.93 -7.79
N ILE A 272 8.00 -11.66 -7.31
CA ILE A 272 8.75 -11.18 -6.14
C ILE A 272 8.29 -11.90 -4.88
N LEU A 273 6.98 -12.08 -4.71
CA LEU A 273 6.41 -12.77 -3.55
C LEU A 273 6.87 -14.24 -3.46
N ASP A 274 6.87 -14.99 -4.57
CA ASP A 274 7.37 -16.37 -4.59
C ASP A 274 8.86 -16.46 -4.25
N ARG A 275 9.68 -15.53 -4.78
CA ARG A 275 11.10 -15.45 -4.45
C ARG A 275 11.33 -15.18 -2.97
N LEU A 276 10.57 -14.25 -2.39
CA LEU A 276 10.65 -13.95 -0.94
C LEU A 276 10.17 -15.13 -0.11
N ARG A 277 9.03 -15.74 -0.45
CA ARG A 277 8.50 -16.91 0.25
C ARG A 277 9.51 -18.04 0.34
N ARG A 278 10.12 -18.39 -0.81
CA ARG A 278 11.15 -19.43 -0.87
C ARG A 278 12.41 -19.08 -0.08
N LYS A 279 12.86 -17.82 -0.18
CA LYS A 279 14.04 -17.34 0.56
C LYS A 279 13.81 -17.36 2.07
N LEU A 280 12.60 -17.06 2.52
CA LEU A 280 12.20 -17.06 3.93
C LEU A 280 11.78 -18.45 4.41
N ALA A 281 11.69 -19.45 3.53
CA ALA A 281 11.19 -20.80 3.80
C ALA A 281 9.79 -20.82 4.45
N VAL A 282 8.93 -19.85 4.12
CA VAL A 282 7.55 -19.79 4.64
C VAL A 282 6.66 -20.75 3.83
N PRO A 283 5.87 -21.62 4.49
CA PRO A 283 4.87 -22.48 3.82
C PRO A 283 3.82 -21.67 3.07
N GLU A 284 3.28 -22.23 1.98
CA GLU A 284 2.32 -21.53 1.12
C GLU A 284 1.03 -21.16 1.84
N ASP A 285 0.54 -21.99 2.73
CA ASP A 285 -0.69 -21.82 3.50
C ASP A 285 -0.59 -20.68 4.54
N ARG A 286 0.64 -20.26 4.89
CA ARG A 286 0.90 -19.11 5.77
C ARG A 286 1.34 -17.85 5.03
N PHE A 287 1.62 -17.94 3.73
CA PHE A 287 2.12 -16.80 2.94
C PHE A 287 1.01 -16.24 2.04
N VAL A 288 0.54 -15.03 2.35
CA VAL A 288 -0.61 -14.44 1.65
C VAL A 288 -0.21 -13.86 0.30
N VAL A 289 -0.86 -14.34 -0.77
CA VAL A 289 -0.77 -13.80 -2.13
C VAL A 289 -2.19 -13.49 -2.60
N ALA A 290 -2.50 -12.23 -2.86
CA ALA A 290 -3.86 -11.77 -3.10
C ALA A 290 -4.02 -10.80 -4.31
N LEU A 291 -2.92 -10.46 -5.00
CA LEU A 291 -2.90 -9.41 -6.04
C LEU A 291 -3.56 -9.78 -7.38
N ARG A 292 -4.02 -11.03 -7.57
CA ARG A 292 -4.44 -11.56 -8.87
C ARG A 292 -5.48 -10.68 -9.58
N ASP A 293 -6.48 -10.22 -8.84
CA ASP A 293 -7.65 -9.58 -9.43
C ASP A 293 -7.64 -8.04 -9.29
N TRP A 294 -6.63 -7.47 -8.62
CA TRP A 294 -6.53 -6.03 -8.43
C TRP A 294 -5.13 -5.44 -8.65
N GLY A 295 -4.11 -6.29 -8.81
CA GLY A 295 -2.75 -5.86 -9.10
C GLY A 295 -2.03 -5.22 -7.91
N ASN A 296 -1.01 -4.42 -8.20
CA ASN A 296 -0.28 -3.66 -7.20
C ASN A 296 -0.97 -2.31 -6.96
N THR A 297 -1.73 -2.19 -5.88
CA THR A 297 -2.41 -0.96 -5.43
C THR A 297 -1.57 -0.12 -4.47
N VAL A 298 -0.23 -0.23 -4.56
CA VAL A 298 0.76 0.56 -3.82
C VAL A 298 0.57 0.43 -2.30
N SER A 299 0.17 1.52 -1.61
CA SER A 299 -0.01 1.57 -0.16
C SER A 299 -1.17 0.70 0.34
N SER A 300 -2.16 0.41 -0.51
CA SER A 300 -3.35 -0.36 -0.15
C SER A 300 -3.19 -1.87 -0.25
N THR A 301 -2.09 -2.38 -0.81
CA THR A 301 -1.92 -3.82 -1.03
C THR A 301 -1.95 -4.65 0.24
N ILE A 302 -1.30 -4.18 1.32
CA ILE A 302 -1.27 -4.92 2.60
C ILE A 302 -2.65 -4.92 3.26
N PRO A 303 -3.32 -3.77 3.48
CA PRO A 303 -4.64 -3.79 4.12
C PRO A 303 -5.68 -4.54 3.29
N MET A 304 -5.65 -4.49 1.96
CA MET A 304 -6.54 -5.29 1.10
C MET A 304 -6.30 -6.80 1.27
N ALA A 305 -5.04 -7.23 1.32
CA ALA A 305 -4.69 -8.63 1.58
C ALA A 305 -5.03 -9.08 3.02
N LEU A 306 -5.05 -8.15 3.96
CA LEU A 306 -5.33 -8.39 5.38
C LEU A 306 -6.83 -8.41 5.70
N GLU A 307 -7.65 -7.71 4.90
CA GLU A 307 -9.10 -7.56 5.13
C GLU A 307 -9.83 -8.90 5.37
N PRO A 308 -9.62 -9.97 4.56
CA PRO A 308 -10.27 -11.26 4.81
C PRO A 308 -9.89 -11.88 6.16
N LEU A 309 -8.63 -11.70 6.61
CA LEU A 309 -8.14 -12.23 7.87
C LEU A 309 -8.73 -11.50 9.07
N VAL A 310 -8.92 -10.17 8.96
CA VAL A 310 -9.57 -9.36 9.99
C VAL A 310 -11.06 -9.67 10.06
N ARG A 311 -11.70 -9.81 8.89
CA ARG A 311 -13.16 -10.05 8.79
C ARG A 311 -13.58 -11.41 9.34
N ASP A 312 -12.77 -12.45 9.21
CA ASP A 312 -13.12 -13.78 9.75
C ASP A 312 -13.04 -13.87 11.29
N GLY A 313 -12.43 -12.85 11.93
CA GLY A 313 -12.41 -12.68 13.38
C GLY A 313 -11.63 -13.70 14.17
N ARG A 314 -10.89 -14.61 13.51
CA ARG A 314 -10.05 -15.58 14.20
C ARG A 314 -8.80 -14.92 14.76
N PRO A 315 -8.43 -15.17 16.04
CA PRO A 315 -7.17 -14.68 16.58
C PRO A 315 -5.98 -15.15 15.74
N ARG A 316 -5.11 -14.23 15.34
CA ARG A 316 -3.89 -14.49 14.56
C ARG A 316 -2.76 -13.58 14.95
N ARG A 317 -1.57 -14.14 14.93
CA ARG A 317 -0.33 -13.38 14.95
C ARG A 317 0.17 -13.23 13.51
N VAL A 318 0.20 -12.01 13.01
CA VAL A 318 0.50 -11.71 11.61
C VAL A 318 1.79 -10.91 11.51
N LEU A 319 2.66 -11.31 10.58
CA LEU A 319 3.87 -10.57 10.21
C LEU A 319 3.55 -9.73 8.97
N LEU A 320 3.79 -8.41 9.06
CA LEU A 320 3.54 -7.43 8.01
C LEU A 320 4.85 -6.83 7.52
N VAL A 321 5.06 -6.74 6.20
CA VAL A 321 6.21 -6.03 5.63
C VAL A 321 5.80 -5.21 4.41
N GLY A 322 5.98 -3.90 4.51
CA GLY A 322 5.88 -2.96 3.40
C GLY A 322 7.27 -2.59 2.89
N PHE A 323 7.46 -2.49 1.58
CA PHE A 323 8.74 -2.14 0.97
C PHE A 323 8.55 -1.60 -0.44
N GLY A 324 9.36 -0.63 -0.85
CA GLY A 324 9.29 -0.09 -2.20
C GLY A 324 10.03 1.24 -2.36
N VAL A 325 9.31 2.16 -3.00
CA VAL A 325 9.82 3.49 -3.37
C VAL A 325 10.54 4.21 -2.23
N GLY A 326 11.70 4.81 -2.57
CA GLY A 326 12.47 5.57 -1.61
C GLY A 326 14.00 5.33 -1.73
N TYR A 327 14.62 4.17 -1.43
CA TYR A 327 13.88 3.01 -0.92
C TYR A 327 13.38 3.23 0.50
N SER A 328 12.23 2.65 0.78
CA SER A 328 11.66 2.64 2.13
C SER A 328 11.07 1.26 2.45
N TRP A 329 11.25 0.80 3.68
CA TRP A 329 10.64 -0.44 4.15
C TRP A 329 10.29 -0.37 5.62
N ALA A 330 9.32 -1.15 6.00
CA ALA A 330 8.95 -1.34 7.40
C ALA A 330 8.40 -2.75 7.62
N ALA A 331 8.70 -3.31 8.78
CA ALA A 331 8.15 -4.58 9.23
C ALA A 331 7.48 -4.40 10.59
N ALA A 332 6.38 -5.12 10.83
CA ALA A 332 5.65 -5.09 12.09
C ALA A 332 4.98 -6.44 12.38
N GLN A 333 4.67 -6.63 13.67
CA GLN A 333 3.76 -7.68 14.12
C GLN A 333 2.39 -7.06 14.40
N ALA A 334 1.33 -7.79 14.09
CA ALA A 334 -0.04 -7.48 14.50
C ALA A 334 -0.72 -8.72 15.09
N LEU A 335 -1.46 -8.53 16.19
CA LEU A 335 -2.38 -9.52 16.75
C LEU A 335 -3.81 -9.11 16.34
N LEU A 336 -4.44 -9.94 15.51
CA LEU A 336 -5.80 -9.70 15.00
C LEU A 336 -6.85 -10.23 15.96
#